data_480ada65dcbc37d2b107c0ad07029913
#
_entry.id   480ada65dcbc37d2b107c0ad07029913
#
_cell.length_a   1.000
_cell.length_b   1.000
_cell.length_c   1.000
_cell.angle_alpha   90.00
_cell.angle_beta   90.00
_cell.angle_gamma   90.00
#
_symmetry.space_group_name_H-M   'P 1'
#
loop_
_entity.id
_entity.type
_entity.pdbx_description
1 polymer ?
#
loop_
_entity_poly.entity_id
_entity_poly.type
_entity_poly.pdbx_seq_one_letter_code
_entity_poly.pdbx_strand_id
1 'polypeptide(L)'
;MMTHKLLLAALMGSVCISCGHPPHKGGSEKEALGKLLFHDTSLSEPSGQSCATCHAVSRGFADEQSRAISEGAVQGLFSQRNSMSVCYAAFVPELHYDDEDESYVGGLFWDGRSPSLQDQAGVPLLNPVEMGNKDKQMVAEKVRRTPYYDRLIRIYGETGNADSLFAYVTDALAAYQSSKEINPFTSKYDA
;
A
#
# COMPACT_ATOMS: atom_id res chain seq x y z
N MET A 1 59.08 1.19 60.82
CA MET A 1 58.70 0.29 59.73
C MET A 1 57.29 0.60 59.34
N MET A 2 57.12 1.41 58.30
CA MET A 2 55.76 1.83 57.78
C MET A 2 55.44 1.05 56.50
N THR A 3 54.40 0.25 56.57
CA THR A 3 53.92 -0.52 55.41
C THR A 3 52.85 0.27 54.66
N HIS A 4 53.21 0.71 53.41
CA HIS A 4 52.24 1.35 52.50
C HIS A 4 51.31 0.31 51.89
N LYS A 5 50.01 0.49 52.15
CA LYS A 5 48.95 -0.23 51.43
C LYS A 5 48.57 0.58 50.19
N LEU A 6 48.88 0.05 49.01
CA LEU A 6 48.34 0.58 47.71
C LEU A 6 46.89 0.20 47.63
N LEU A 7 46.00 1.19 47.49
CA LEU A 7 44.63 1.02 47.06
C LEU A 7 44.61 1.05 45.53
N LEU A 8 44.26 -0.06 44.90
CA LEU A 8 43.92 -0.12 43.46
C LEU A 8 42.45 0.27 43.30
N ALA A 9 42.17 1.45 42.75
CA ALA A 9 40.83 1.84 42.34
C ALA A 9 40.55 1.28 40.94
N ALA A 10 39.65 0.30 40.87
CA ALA A 10 39.15 -0.21 39.59
C ALA A 10 38.11 0.75 39.04
N LEU A 11 38.44 1.45 37.95
CA LEU A 11 37.48 2.21 37.17
C LEU A 11 36.62 1.24 36.33
N MET A 12 35.38 0.98 36.75
CA MET A 12 34.37 0.33 35.93
C MET A 12 33.83 1.38 34.93
N GLY A 13 34.36 1.35 33.70
CA GLY A 13 33.79 2.09 32.58
C GLY A 13 32.45 1.47 32.11
N SER A 14 31.32 2.11 32.44
CA SER A 14 30.03 1.77 31.87
C SER A 14 30.04 2.06 30.36
N VAL A 15 30.14 1.01 29.55
CA VAL A 15 29.89 1.12 28.11
C VAL A 15 28.37 1.19 27.90
N CYS A 16 27.84 2.39 27.72
CA CYS A 16 26.48 2.59 27.22
C CYS A 16 26.44 2.12 25.77
N ILE A 17 25.97 0.89 25.56
CA ILE A 17 25.56 0.43 24.23
C ILE A 17 24.29 1.21 23.87
N SER A 18 24.49 2.33 23.18
CA SER A 18 23.40 3.05 22.52
C SER A 18 22.81 2.11 21.45
N CYS A 19 21.66 1.53 21.72
CA CYS A 19 20.84 0.89 20.70
C CYS A 19 20.33 1.97 19.75
N GLY A 20 21.21 2.44 18.88
CA GLY A 20 20.84 3.28 17.76
C GLY A 20 20.00 2.44 16.82
N HIS A 21 18.68 2.67 16.80
CA HIS A 21 17.87 2.23 15.70
C HIS A 21 18.43 2.85 14.43
N PRO A 22 18.73 2.04 13.39
CA PRO A 22 19.14 2.61 12.11
C PRO A 22 18.05 3.58 11.65
N PRO A 23 18.39 4.75 11.10
CA PRO A 23 17.38 5.65 10.56
C PRO A 23 16.61 4.90 9.47
N HIS A 24 15.29 4.84 9.59
CA HIS A 24 14.40 4.32 8.55
C HIS A 24 14.60 5.14 7.27
N LYS A 25 15.58 4.75 6.48
CA LYS A 25 15.75 5.23 5.10
C LYS A 25 14.88 4.35 4.20
N GLY A 26 13.73 4.87 3.80
CA GLY A 26 12.83 4.23 2.85
C GLY A 26 11.77 3.36 3.53
N GLY A 27 10.57 3.33 2.95
CA GLY A 27 9.49 2.45 3.35
C GLY A 27 9.90 0.97 3.32
N SER A 28 9.07 0.11 3.90
CA SER A 28 9.33 -1.33 3.92
C SER A 28 9.52 -1.88 2.50
N GLU A 29 10.14 -3.05 2.37
CA GLU A 29 10.28 -3.72 1.06
C GLU A 29 8.92 -3.98 0.40
N LYS A 30 7.88 -4.25 1.21
CA LYS A 30 6.50 -4.36 0.75
C LYS A 30 5.97 -3.05 0.16
N GLU A 31 6.17 -1.92 0.85
CA GLU A 31 5.74 -0.59 0.36
C GLU A 31 6.39 -0.27 -0.99
N ALA A 32 7.68 -0.53 -1.11
CA ALA A 32 8.39 -0.28 -2.35
C ALA A 32 7.96 -1.22 -3.49
N LEU A 33 7.59 -2.47 -3.21
CA LEU A 33 6.96 -3.36 -4.17
C LEU A 33 5.55 -2.88 -4.54
N GLY A 34 4.75 -2.49 -3.56
CA GLY A 34 3.40 -1.95 -3.76
C GLY A 34 3.41 -0.70 -4.66
N LYS A 35 4.43 0.16 -4.49
CA LYS A 35 4.62 1.31 -5.37
C LYS A 35 4.87 0.90 -6.83
N LEU A 36 5.70 -0.12 -7.08
CA LEU A 36 5.91 -0.64 -8.44
C LEU A 36 4.60 -1.15 -9.04
N LEU A 37 3.85 -1.95 -8.29
CA LEU A 37 2.55 -2.49 -8.71
C LEU A 37 1.52 -1.38 -8.98
N PHE A 38 1.48 -0.34 -8.14
CA PHE A 38 0.54 0.79 -8.27
C PHE A 38 0.73 1.59 -9.56
N HIS A 39 1.96 1.65 -10.08
CA HIS A 39 2.31 2.37 -11.31
C HIS A 39 2.44 1.46 -12.54
N ASP A 40 2.26 0.14 -12.41
CA ASP A 40 2.47 -0.79 -13.52
C ASP A 40 1.28 -0.88 -14.46
N THR A 41 1.43 -0.32 -15.64
CA THR A 41 0.42 -0.34 -16.70
C THR A 41 0.28 -1.69 -17.40
N SER A 42 1.18 -2.64 -17.17
CA SER A 42 1.08 -3.99 -17.74
C SER A 42 0.06 -4.87 -17.03
N LEU A 43 -0.42 -4.44 -15.84
CA LEU A 43 -1.36 -5.21 -15.03
C LEU A 43 -2.82 -5.07 -15.47
N SER A 44 -3.15 -4.17 -16.40
CA SER A 44 -4.52 -4.07 -16.95
C SER A 44 -4.72 -4.93 -18.20
N GLU A 45 -5.99 -5.14 -18.59
CA GLU A 45 -6.39 -5.80 -19.85
C GLU A 45 -7.42 -4.97 -20.60
N PRO A 46 -7.09 -4.43 -21.78
CA PRO A 46 -5.74 -4.40 -22.37
C PRO A 46 -4.73 -3.62 -21.52
N SER A 47 -3.43 -3.91 -21.70
CA SER A 47 -2.36 -3.16 -21.02
C SER A 47 -2.41 -1.68 -21.38
N GLY A 48 -2.05 -0.82 -20.41
CA GLY A 48 -2.02 0.64 -20.60
C GLY A 48 -2.55 1.43 -19.41
N GLN A 49 -3.20 0.78 -18.45
CA GLN A 49 -3.75 1.40 -17.26
C GLN A 49 -3.14 0.83 -15.99
N SER A 50 -2.94 1.68 -15.01
CA SER A 50 -2.48 1.34 -13.66
C SER A 50 -3.37 2.00 -12.61
N CYS A 51 -3.16 1.70 -11.33
CA CYS A 51 -3.84 2.42 -10.24
C CYS A 51 -3.56 3.94 -10.34
N ALA A 52 -2.31 4.31 -10.65
CA ALA A 52 -1.89 5.70 -10.80
C ALA A 52 -2.60 6.45 -11.95
N THR A 53 -3.20 5.74 -12.90
CA THR A 53 -3.98 6.37 -13.99
C THR A 53 -5.24 7.07 -13.46
N CYS A 54 -5.93 6.41 -12.51
CA CYS A 54 -7.14 6.95 -11.87
C CYS A 54 -6.84 7.64 -10.53
N HIS A 55 -5.67 7.37 -9.94
CA HIS A 55 -5.23 7.91 -8.66
C HIS A 55 -3.87 8.61 -8.81
N ALA A 56 -3.86 9.73 -9.54
CA ALA A 56 -2.65 10.45 -9.91
C ALA A 56 -2.04 11.23 -8.75
N VAL A 57 -0.73 11.08 -8.55
CA VAL A 57 0.03 11.80 -7.51
C VAL A 57 -0.14 13.32 -7.64
N SER A 58 -0.14 13.84 -8.87
CA SER A 58 -0.31 15.26 -9.20
C SER A 58 -1.66 15.84 -8.77
N ARG A 59 -2.64 14.97 -8.46
CA ARG A 59 -4.01 15.33 -8.08
C ARG A 59 -4.37 14.86 -6.66
N GLY A 60 -3.37 14.68 -5.80
CA GLY A 60 -3.61 14.13 -4.46
C GLY A 60 -4.19 12.72 -4.51
N PHE A 61 -3.74 11.91 -5.47
CA PHE A 61 -4.19 10.53 -5.71
C PHE A 61 -5.69 10.40 -6.05
N ALA A 62 -6.26 11.40 -6.73
CA ALA A 62 -7.57 11.36 -7.37
C ALA A 62 -7.41 11.32 -8.90
N ASP A 63 -8.51 11.34 -9.65
CA ASP A 63 -8.50 11.26 -11.12
C ASP A 63 -7.65 12.38 -11.74
N GLU A 64 -6.71 12.02 -12.63
CA GLU A 64 -5.77 12.96 -13.24
C GLU A 64 -6.47 14.04 -14.07
N GLN A 65 -7.55 13.68 -14.73
CA GLN A 65 -8.30 14.59 -15.59
C GLN A 65 -9.44 15.30 -14.84
N SER A 66 -9.55 15.07 -13.52
CA SER A 66 -10.62 15.64 -12.69
C SER A 66 -12.03 15.32 -13.22
N ARG A 67 -12.20 14.13 -13.80
CA ARG A 67 -13.49 13.66 -14.29
C ARG A 67 -14.37 13.18 -13.13
N ALA A 68 -15.67 13.25 -13.33
CA ALA A 68 -16.63 12.68 -12.38
C ALA A 68 -16.52 11.15 -12.28
N ILE A 69 -16.17 10.49 -13.39
CA ILE A 69 -15.92 9.05 -13.49
C ILE A 69 -14.67 8.81 -14.35
N SER A 70 -13.83 7.86 -13.95
CA SER A 70 -12.60 7.55 -14.67
C SER A 70 -12.84 6.55 -15.80
N GLU A 71 -12.11 6.70 -16.91
CA GLU A 71 -12.10 5.73 -17.99
C GLU A 71 -11.25 4.52 -17.63
N GLY A 72 -11.74 3.32 -17.97
CA GLY A 72 -11.05 2.07 -17.71
C GLY A 72 -10.00 1.72 -18.78
N ALA A 73 -9.41 0.53 -18.67
CA ALA A 73 -8.42 0.02 -19.62
C ALA A 73 -8.97 -0.14 -21.04
N VAL A 74 -10.26 -0.42 -21.16
CA VAL A 74 -10.95 -0.47 -22.46
C VAL A 74 -11.49 0.92 -22.76
N GLN A 75 -11.03 1.51 -23.87
CA GLN A 75 -11.46 2.83 -24.30
C GLN A 75 -13.00 2.93 -24.44
N GLY A 76 -13.57 3.97 -23.88
CA GLY A 76 -15.01 4.21 -23.88
C GLY A 76 -15.78 3.49 -22.77
N LEU A 77 -15.12 2.65 -21.96
CA LEU A 77 -15.71 2.10 -20.75
C LEU A 77 -15.30 2.95 -19.55
N PHE A 78 -16.27 3.34 -18.75
CA PHE A 78 -16.09 4.21 -17.61
C PHE A 78 -16.52 3.52 -16.32
N SER A 79 -15.82 3.81 -15.22
CA SER A 79 -16.28 3.42 -13.89
C SER A 79 -17.64 4.04 -13.57
N GLN A 80 -18.37 3.45 -12.64
CA GLN A 80 -19.73 3.93 -12.30
C GLN A 80 -19.72 5.03 -11.22
N ARG A 81 -18.57 5.27 -10.59
CA ARG A 81 -18.42 6.21 -9.48
C ARG A 81 -17.10 6.97 -9.62
N ASN A 82 -17.01 8.10 -8.94
CA ASN A 82 -15.80 8.90 -8.87
C ASN A 82 -14.64 8.12 -8.24
N SER A 83 -13.44 8.29 -8.79
CA SER A 83 -12.19 7.79 -8.19
C SER A 83 -11.80 8.69 -7.04
N MET A 84 -12.10 8.24 -5.82
CA MET A 84 -11.74 8.95 -4.60
C MET A 84 -10.22 9.00 -4.44
N SER A 85 -9.71 10.03 -3.73
CA SER A 85 -8.31 10.01 -3.30
C SER A 85 -8.03 8.77 -2.46
N VAL A 86 -6.89 8.14 -2.67
CA VAL A 86 -6.41 7.05 -1.81
C VAL A 86 -5.61 7.55 -0.59
N CYS A 87 -5.37 8.89 -0.50
CA CYS A 87 -4.72 9.46 0.67
C CYS A 87 -5.55 9.19 1.92
N TYR A 88 -4.86 8.78 2.98
CA TYR A 88 -5.44 8.50 4.30
C TYR A 88 -6.51 7.39 4.34
N ALA A 89 -6.74 6.68 3.24
CA ALA A 89 -7.67 5.55 3.21
C ALA A 89 -7.28 4.43 4.20
N ALA A 90 -6.00 4.34 4.57
CA ALA A 90 -5.50 3.41 5.59
C ALA A 90 -6.05 3.65 7.00
N PHE A 91 -6.63 4.81 7.26
CA PHE A 91 -7.18 5.20 8.57
C PHE A 91 -8.71 5.09 8.63
N VAL A 92 -9.35 4.66 7.54
CA VAL A 92 -10.78 4.39 7.52
C VAL A 92 -11.02 3.07 8.28
N PRO A 93 -11.85 3.07 9.35
CA PRO A 93 -12.16 1.84 10.08
C PRO A 93 -13.01 0.87 9.23
N GLU A 94 -13.11 -0.38 9.65
CA GLU A 94 -14.08 -1.29 9.06
C GLU A 94 -15.51 -0.77 9.22
N LEU A 95 -16.37 -1.11 8.26
CA LEU A 95 -17.79 -0.71 8.33
C LEU A 95 -18.45 -1.27 9.59
N HIS A 96 -18.96 -0.39 10.41
CA HIS A 96 -19.72 -0.75 11.62
C HIS A 96 -20.86 0.23 11.84
N TYR A 97 -21.82 -0.17 12.67
CA TYR A 97 -22.87 0.73 13.14
C TYR A 97 -22.34 1.45 14.39
N ASP A 98 -22.42 2.78 14.39
CA ASP A 98 -22.08 3.62 15.53
C ASP A 98 -23.36 3.97 16.27
N ASP A 99 -23.45 3.51 17.52
CA ASP A 99 -24.65 3.73 18.35
C ASP A 99 -24.78 5.17 18.86
N GLU A 100 -23.68 5.93 18.92
CA GLU A 100 -23.69 7.34 19.34
C GLU A 100 -24.19 8.27 18.24
N ASP A 101 -23.71 8.02 17.00
CA ASP A 101 -24.14 8.80 15.82
C ASP A 101 -25.37 8.19 15.11
N GLU A 102 -25.89 7.07 15.59
CA GLU A 102 -27.01 6.31 14.99
C GLU A 102 -26.82 6.08 13.48
N SER A 103 -25.59 5.81 13.04
CA SER A 103 -25.23 5.70 11.62
C SER A 103 -24.19 4.64 11.35
N TYR A 104 -24.06 4.23 10.06
CA TYR A 104 -22.96 3.37 9.62
C TYR A 104 -21.73 4.21 9.34
N VAL A 105 -20.57 3.83 9.90
CA VAL A 105 -19.28 4.50 9.78
C VAL A 105 -18.26 3.52 9.24
N GLY A 106 -17.32 4.02 8.41
CA GLY A 106 -16.19 3.26 7.91
C GLY A 106 -16.47 2.49 6.61
N GLY A 107 -15.60 1.53 6.34
CA GLY A 107 -15.56 0.77 5.10
C GLY A 107 -15.00 1.56 3.91
N LEU A 108 -14.43 0.84 2.94
CA LEU A 108 -13.87 1.41 1.73
C LEU A 108 -14.84 1.31 0.55
N PHE A 109 -14.58 2.07 -0.52
CA PHE A 109 -15.54 2.48 -1.54
C PHE A 109 -16.64 3.42 -1.01
N TRP A 110 -17.41 4.00 -1.93
CA TRP A 110 -18.52 4.91 -1.62
C TRP A 110 -19.65 4.29 -0.79
N ASP A 111 -19.71 2.98 -0.72
CA ASP A 111 -20.74 2.21 -0.04
C ASP A 111 -20.20 1.35 1.12
N GLY A 112 -18.94 1.51 1.47
CA GLY A 112 -18.33 0.83 2.61
C GLY A 112 -18.16 -0.69 2.45
N ARG A 113 -18.42 -1.25 1.25
CA ARG A 113 -18.49 -2.71 1.05
C ARG A 113 -17.17 -3.46 1.21
N SER A 114 -16.04 -2.77 1.21
CA SER A 114 -14.72 -3.39 1.38
C SER A 114 -14.16 -3.12 2.77
N PRO A 115 -13.89 -4.17 3.56
CA PRO A 115 -13.49 -4.02 4.95
C PRO A 115 -12.04 -3.58 5.13
N SER A 116 -11.17 -3.82 4.15
CA SER A 116 -9.75 -3.53 4.23
C SER A 116 -9.17 -2.98 2.93
N LEU A 117 -8.00 -2.32 3.03
CA LEU A 117 -7.25 -1.88 1.83
C LEU A 117 -6.84 -3.05 0.94
N GLN A 118 -6.51 -4.20 1.52
CA GLN A 118 -6.14 -5.39 0.76
C GLN A 118 -7.31 -5.90 -0.07
N ASP A 119 -8.50 -6.00 0.52
CA ASP A 119 -9.71 -6.42 -0.18
C ASP A 119 -10.10 -5.40 -1.26
N GLN A 120 -10.03 -4.12 -0.92
CA GLN A 120 -10.33 -3.03 -1.85
C GLN A 120 -9.41 -3.06 -3.07
N ALA A 121 -8.08 -3.21 -2.87
CA ALA A 121 -7.10 -3.18 -3.95
C ALA A 121 -7.28 -4.31 -4.99
N GLY A 122 -7.91 -5.41 -4.61
CA GLY A 122 -8.19 -6.52 -5.51
C GLY A 122 -9.36 -6.26 -6.48
N VAL A 123 -10.30 -5.41 -6.11
CA VAL A 123 -11.52 -5.21 -6.89
C VAL A 123 -11.25 -4.51 -8.23
N PRO A 124 -10.52 -3.39 -8.32
CA PRO A 124 -10.22 -2.71 -9.57
C PRO A 124 -9.45 -3.58 -10.56
N LEU A 125 -8.56 -4.46 -10.08
CA LEU A 125 -7.79 -5.37 -10.93
C LEU A 125 -8.69 -6.28 -11.78
N LEU A 126 -9.82 -6.70 -11.23
CA LEU A 126 -10.76 -7.64 -11.87
C LEU A 126 -11.98 -6.94 -12.47
N ASN A 127 -12.19 -5.65 -12.21
CA ASN A 127 -13.36 -4.94 -12.69
C ASN A 127 -13.25 -4.67 -14.20
N PRO A 128 -14.23 -5.14 -15.02
CA PRO A 128 -14.17 -5.00 -16.48
C PRO A 128 -14.22 -3.55 -16.99
N VAL A 129 -14.72 -2.62 -16.17
CA VAL A 129 -14.74 -1.18 -16.52
C VAL A 129 -13.62 -0.38 -15.85
N GLU A 130 -12.66 -1.07 -15.24
CA GLU A 130 -11.46 -0.49 -14.64
C GLU A 130 -10.21 -1.14 -15.24
N MET A 131 -9.53 -2.06 -14.55
CA MET A 131 -8.33 -2.73 -15.08
C MET A 131 -8.60 -3.98 -15.94
N GLY A 132 -9.82 -4.49 -15.98
CA GLY A 132 -10.33 -5.40 -17.01
C GLY A 132 -9.81 -6.84 -17.01
N ASN A 133 -9.03 -7.29 -16.02
CA ASN A 133 -8.59 -8.68 -15.99
C ASN A 133 -9.76 -9.61 -15.72
N LYS A 134 -9.83 -10.70 -16.49
CA LYS A 134 -10.90 -11.68 -16.40
C LYS A 134 -10.99 -12.38 -15.05
N ASP A 135 -9.84 -12.69 -14.48
CA ASP A 135 -9.70 -13.44 -13.23
C ASP A 135 -8.32 -13.25 -12.59
N LYS A 136 -8.16 -13.78 -11.38
CA LYS A 136 -6.89 -13.72 -10.62
C LYS A 136 -5.75 -14.47 -11.34
N GLN A 137 -6.05 -15.50 -12.12
CA GLN A 137 -5.06 -16.24 -12.89
C GLN A 137 -4.38 -15.32 -13.92
N MET A 138 -5.16 -14.49 -14.62
CA MET A 138 -4.63 -13.52 -15.58
C MET A 138 -3.72 -12.50 -14.90
N VAL A 139 -4.11 -11.97 -13.75
CA VAL A 139 -3.25 -11.06 -12.96
C VAL A 139 -1.95 -11.76 -12.55
N ALA A 140 -2.04 -13.00 -12.04
CA ALA A 140 -0.90 -13.79 -11.63
C ALA A 140 0.08 -14.05 -12.80
N GLU A 141 -0.42 -14.33 -13.99
CA GLU A 141 0.41 -14.54 -15.19
C GLU A 141 1.12 -13.26 -15.63
N LYS A 142 0.45 -12.10 -15.53
CA LYS A 142 1.07 -10.81 -15.80
C LYS A 142 2.17 -10.49 -14.79
N VAL A 143 1.89 -10.65 -13.50
CA VAL A 143 2.86 -10.41 -12.43
C VAL A 143 4.11 -11.27 -12.57
N ARG A 144 3.99 -12.56 -12.97
CA ARG A 144 5.13 -13.44 -13.22
C ARG A 144 6.05 -12.98 -14.34
N ARG A 145 5.57 -12.10 -15.22
CA ARG A 145 6.36 -11.55 -16.35
C ARG A 145 6.98 -10.19 -16.03
N THR A 146 6.72 -9.63 -14.85
CA THR A 146 7.26 -8.33 -14.45
C THR A 146 8.73 -8.43 -14.04
N PRO A 147 9.52 -7.37 -14.21
CA PRO A 147 10.91 -7.35 -13.78
C PRO A 147 11.08 -7.38 -12.25
N TYR A 148 10.03 -7.18 -11.48
CA TYR A 148 10.04 -7.21 -10.02
C TYR A 148 9.43 -8.49 -9.42
N TYR A 149 9.12 -9.50 -10.23
CA TYR A 149 8.57 -10.77 -9.75
C TYR A 149 9.49 -11.44 -8.72
N ASP A 150 10.80 -11.50 -8.99
CA ASP A 150 11.78 -12.05 -8.04
C ASP A 150 11.77 -11.32 -6.68
N ARG A 151 11.49 -10.01 -6.68
CA ARG A 151 11.33 -9.25 -5.45
C ARG A 151 10.09 -9.67 -4.69
N LEU A 152 8.97 -9.87 -5.38
CA LEU A 152 7.73 -10.36 -4.78
C LEU A 152 7.97 -11.72 -4.11
N ILE A 153 8.63 -12.65 -4.80
CA ILE A 153 8.91 -13.99 -4.27
C ILE A 153 9.86 -13.93 -3.06
N ARG A 154 10.83 -13.03 -3.03
CA ARG A 154 11.68 -12.84 -1.85
C ARG A 154 10.91 -12.38 -0.62
N ILE A 155 9.87 -11.57 -0.80
CA ILE A 155 9.08 -11.01 0.31
C ILE A 155 8.06 -12.01 0.84
N TYR A 156 7.38 -12.74 -0.05
CA TYR A 156 6.21 -13.54 0.31
C TYR A 156 6.43 -15.05 0.23
N GLY A 157 7.50 -15.49 -0.40
CA GLY A 157 7.75 -16.90 -0.72
C GLY A 157 7.21 -17.30 -2.10
N GLU A 158 7.74 -18.37 -2.62
CA GLU A 158 7.35 -18.91 -3.93
C GLU A 158 5.97 -19.57 -3.85
N THR A 159 5.15 -19.37 -4.88
CA THR A 159 3.85 -20.02 -5.00
C THR A 159 3.47 -20.28 -6.45
N GLY A 160 2.92 -21.48 -6.71
CA GLY A 160 2.27 -21.80 -7.99
C GLY A 160 0.79 -21.38 -8.03
N ASN A 161 0.20 -21.05 -6.87
CA ASN A 161 -1.23 -20.77 -6.74
C ASN A 161 -1.52 -19.30 -7.12
N ALA A 162 -2.47 -19.09 -8.03
CA ALA A 162 -2.87 -17.76 -8.48
C ALA A 162 -3.56 -16.94 -7.40
N ASP A 163 -4.38 -17.57 -6.53
CA ASP A 163 -5.03 -16.86 -5.42
C ASP A 163 -4.02 -16.34 -4.41
N SER A 164 -2.98 -17.15 -4.10
CA SER A 164 -1.89 -16.71 -3.21
C SER A 164 -1.11 -15.56 -3.84
N LEU A 165 -0.77 -15.66 -5.12
CA LEU A 165 -0.05 -14.59 -5.81
C LEU A 165 -0.87 -13.30 -5.90
N PHE A 166 -2.16 -13.42 -6.15
CA PHE A 166 -3.09 -12.29 -6.13
C PHE A 166 -3.16 -11.65 -4.73
N ALA A 167 -3.23 -12.46 -3.67
CA ALA A 167 -3.20 -11.97 -2.29
C ALA A 167 -1.90 -11.22 -1.96
N TYR A 168 -0.74 -11.68 -2.46
CA TYR A 168 0.53 -10.98 -2.30
C TYR A 168 0.54 -9.61 -3.02
N VAL A 169 -0.04 -9.55 -4.21
CA VAL A 169 -0.20 -8.29 -4.97
C VAL A 169 -1.05 -7.30 -4.20
N THR A 170 -2.21 -7.73 -3.70
CA THR A 170 -3.14 -6.86 -2.98
C THR A 170 -2.60 -6.43 -1.62
N ASP A 171 -1.86 -7.29 -0.90
CA ASP A 171 -1.19 -6.94 0.35
C ASP A 171 -0.05 -5.91 0.13
N ALA A 172 0.73 -6.06 -0.95
CA ALA A 172 1.76 -5.07 -1.28
C ALA A 172 1.16 -3.72 -1.68
N LEU A 173 0.06 -3.71 -2.46
CA LEU A 173 -0.69 -2.49 -2.79
C LEU A 173 -1.23 -1.80 -1.53
N ALA A 174 -1.80 -2.57 -0.59
CA ALA A 174 -2.28 -2.05 0.69
C ALA A 174 -1.12 -1.47 1.53
N ALA A 175 0.05 -2.13 1.54
CA ALA A 175 1.23 -1.61 2.22
C ALA A 175 1.69 -0.26 1.65
N TYR A 176 1.71 -0.09 0.33
CA TYR A 176 2.02 1.20 -0.29
C TYR A 176 0.98 2.27 0.05
N GLN A 177 -0.31 1.94 -0.02
CA GLN A 177 -1.38 2.87 0.35
C GLN A 177 -1.33 3.28 1.84
N SER A 178 -0.73 2.45 2.70
CA SER A 178 -0.50 2.75 4.12
C SER A 178 0.79 3.52 4.38
N SER A 179 1.63 3.74 3.37
CA SER A 179 2.95 4.37 3.52
C SER A 179 2.86 5.86 3.86
N LYS A 180 3.97 6.42 4.35
CA LYS A 180 4.12 7.86 4.58
C LYS A 180 4.08 8.69 3.30
N GLU A 181 4.33 8.10 2.15
CA GLU A 181 4.24 8.79 0.86
C GLU A 181 2.79 9.12 0.52
N ILE A 182 1.86 8.21 0.82
CA ILE A 182 0.42 8.40 0.62
C ILE A 182 -0.22 9.18 1.79
N ASN A 183 0.35 9.05 3.00
CA ASN A 183 -0.21 9.62 4.24
C ASN A 183 0.83 10.50 4.95
N PRO A 184 1.23 11.64 4.38
CA PRO A 184 2.37 12.42 4.87
C PRO A 184 2.11 13.18 6.18
N PHE A 185 0.87 13.50 6.55
CA PHE A 185 0.52 14.33 7.71
C PHE A 185 1.38 15.60 7.81
N THR A 186 1.39 16.38 6.73
CA THR A 186 2.21 17.60 6.61
C THR A 186 1.37 18.87 6.40
N SER A 187 0.07 18.81 6.62
CA SER A 187 -0.78 19.98 6.52
C SER A 187 -0.55 20.91 7.73
N LYS A 188 -0.99 22.17 7.61
CA LYS A 188 -0.94 23.12 8.72
C LYS A 188 -1.79 22.69 9.95
N TYR A 189 -2.64 21.69 9.81
CA TYR A 189 -3.46 21.14 10.89
C TYR A 189 -2.81 19.95 11.59
N ASP A 190 -1.70 19.44 11.04
CA ASP A 190 -0.95 18.30 11.61
C ASP A 190 0.22 18.78 12.49
N ALA A 191 0.47 20.09 12.59
CA ALA A 191 1.60 20.72 13.26
C ALA A 191 1.33 21.03 14.74
#